data_3bd71bfe80be86dba9ffa99a2840a3d4
#
_entry.id   3bd71bfe80be86dba9ffa99a2840a3d4
#
_cell.length_a   1.000
_cell.length_b   1.000
_cell.length_c   1.000
_cell.angle_alpha   90.00
_cell.angle_beta   90.00
_cell.angle_gamma   90.00
#
_symmetry.space_group_name_H-M   'P 1'
#
loop_
_entity.id
_entity.type
_entity.pdbx_description
1 polymer ?
#
loop_
_entity_poly.entity_id
_entity_poly.type
_entity_poly.pdbx_seq_one_letter_code
_entity_poly.pdbx_strand_id
1 'polypeptide(L)'
;YHGTDTFLSEALTIEANREITKAVEEKRPFYLNMAHYAVHSPFQADKRFLSRYTDPDKNEQARAFATLIEGMDKSLGDIMDQLEKLGIAENTLILFLGDNGGDAPLGDERGYGSSAPLRGKKGTEFEGGMRVPFIAAWAKPEKKSKVQKNLPIEVGSMQTQLGTIM
;
A
#
# COMPACT_ATOMS: atom_id res chain seq x y z
N TYR A 1 12.83 -17.39 0.89
CA TYR A 1 11.75 -17.58 -0.14
C TYR A 1 12.29 -17.85 -1.55
N HIS A 2 13.61 -17.71 -1.75
CA HIS A 2 14.21 -18.04 -3.04
C HIS A 2 13.97 -19.53 -3.37
N GLY A 3 13.46 -19.81 -4.59
CA GLY A 3 13.13 -21.18 -5.03
C GLY A 3 11.79 -21.72 -4.51
N THR A 4 10.97 -20.88 -3.86
CA THR A 4 9.59 -21.21 -3.48
C THR A 4 8.60 -20.53 -4.43
N ASP A 5 7.33 -20.97 -4.40
CA ASP A 5 6.22 -20.33 -5.12
C ASP A 5 5.63 -19.12 -4.37
N THR A 6 6.24 -18.71 -3.25
CA THR A 6 5.77 -17.58 -2.44
C THR A 6 6.00 -16.27 -3.18
N PHE A 7 4.94 -15.55 -3.48
CA PHE A 7 5.03 -14.27 -4.16
C PHE A 7 5.65 -13.19 -3.25
N LEU A 8 6.33 -12.19 -3.83
CA LEU A 8 7.09 -11.20 -3.06
C LEU A 8 6.22 -10.45 -2.03
N SER A 9 5.02 -10.00 -2.39
CA SER A 9 4.12 -9.32 -1.45
C SER A 9 3.71 -10.23 -0.28
N GLU A 10 3.52 -11.52 -0.55
CA GLU A 10 3.21 -12.52 0.46
C GLU A 10 4.41 -12.76 1.41
N ALA A 11 5.60 -12.93 0.84
CA ALA A 11 6.82 -13.09 1.62
C ALA A 11 7.06 -11.91 2.56
N LEU A 12 6.91 -10.68 2.06
CA LEU A 12 7.01 -9.47 2.86
C LEU A 12 5.96 -9.43 3.98
N THR A 13 4.74 -9.86 3.70
CA THR A 13 3.65 -9.92 4.68
C THR A 13 3.95 -10.93 5.80
N ILE A 14 4.45 -12.10 5.43
CA ILE A 14 4.85 -13.14 6.40
C ILE A 14 5.93 -12.61 7.33
N GLU A 15 6.97 -11.97 6.77
CA GLU A 15 8.05 -11.41 7.56
C GLU A 15 7.58 -10.25 8.45
N ALA A 16 6.72 -9.36 7.93
CA ALA A 16 6.12 -8.29 8.71
C ALA A 16 5.36 -8.83 9.93
N ASN A 17 4.50 -9.82 9.71
CA ASN A 17 3.71 -10.46 10.77
C ASN A 17 4.60 -11.17 11.80
N ARG A 18 5.72 -11.76 11.36
CA ARG A 18 6.71 -12.37 12.25
C ARG A 18 7.37 -11.32 13.15
N GLU A 19 7.84 -10.20 12.58
CA GLU A 19 8.49 -9.16 13.36
C GLU A 19 7.53 -8.43 14.31
N ILE A 20 6.27 -8.21 13.90
CA ILE A 20 5.21 -7.68 14.78
C ILE A 20 5.00 -8.63 15.96
N THR A 21 4.84 -9.92 15.70
CA THR A 21 4.64 -10.94 16.74
C THR A 21 5.79 -10.95 17.74
N LYS A 22 7.01 -10.97 17.23
CA LYS A 22 8.22 -10.91 18.05
C LYS A 22 8.28 -9.67 18.94
N ALA A 23 7.96 -8.49 18.39
CA ALA A 23 7.95 -7.26 19.17
C ALA A 23 6.92 -7.29 20.31
N VAL A 24 5.74 -7.89 20.07
CA VAL A 24 4.71 -8.08 21.10
C VAL A 24 5.17 -9.04 22.19
N GLU A 25 5.76 -10.19 21.83
CA GLU A 25 6.30 -11.17 22.78
C GLU A 25 7.40 -10.57 23.66
N GLU A 26 8.26 -9.74 23.06
CA GLU A 26 9.33 -9.01 23.76
C GLU A 26 8.83 -7.75 24.49
N LYS A 27 7.53 -7.45 24.42
CA LYS A 27 6.90 -6.24 25.02
C LYS A 27 7.57 -4.94 24.59
N ARG A 28 8.02 -4.88 23.34
CA ARG A 28 8.66 -3.70 22.75
C ARG A 28 7.68 -2.94 21.84
N PRO A 29 7.69 -1.61 21.86
CA PRO A 29 7.07 -0.85 20.80
C PRO A 29 7.80 -1.09 19.48
N PHE A 30 7.09 -0.97 18.36
CA PHE A 30 7.69 -1.13 17.05
C PHE A 30 7.27 0.00 16.09
N TYR A 31 8.13 0.24 15.13
CA TYR A 31 7.84 0.98 13.91
C TYR A 31 8.21 0.08 12.74
N LEU A 32 7.24 -0.22 11.89
CA LEU A 32 7.42 -1.07 10.72
C LEU A 32 7.18 -0.25 9.45
N ASN A 33 8.20 -0.11 8.62
CA ASN A 33 8.06 0.43 7.27
C ASN A 33 7.88 -0.72 6.28
N MET A 34 6.65 -0.88 5.79
CA MET A 34 6.29 -1.90 4.82
C MET A 34 6.44 -1.37 3.40
N ALA A 35 7.68 -1.36 2.90
CA ALA A 35 7.98 -0.88 1.54
C ALA A 35 7.65 -1.96 0.52
N HIS A 36 6.44 -1.95 -0.03
CA HIS A 36 6.05 -2.84 -1.11
C HIS A 36 6.79 -2.50 -2.40
N TYR A 37 7.22 -3.55 -3.12
CA TYR A 37 7.70 -3.40 -4.50
C TYR A 37 6.54 -3.15 -5.48
N ALA A 38 5.37 -3.66 -5.16
CA ALA A 38 4.15 -3.40 -5.93
C ALA A 38 3.76 -1.91 -5.80
N VAL A 39 3.41 -1.27 -6.89
CA VAL A 39 3.10 -1.80 -8.23
C VAL A 39 4.19 -1.43 -9.27
N HIS A 40 5.46 -1.52 -8.92
CA HIS A 40 6.56 -1.15 -9.82
C HIS A 40 6.80 -2.25 -10.89
N SER A 41 7.25 -1.84 -12.06
CA SER A 41 7.71 -2.78 -13.09
C SER A 41 9.02 -3.52 -12.66
N PRO A 42 9.30 -4.74 -13.16
CA PRO A 42 8.50 -5.51 -14.13
C PRO A 42 7.22 -6.07 -13.52
N PHE A 43 6.13 -6.06 -14.31
CA PHE A 43 4.82 -6.54 -13.86
C PHE A 43 4.76 -8.06 -13.92
N GLN A 44 5.13 -8.71 -12.83
CA GLN A 44 4.94 -10.14 -12.66
C GLN A 44 3.59 -10.40 -11.99
N ALA A 45 2.75 -11.19 -12.64
CA ALA A 45 1.43 -11.50 -12.10
C ALA A 45 1.52 -12.34 -10.83
N ASP A 46 0.80 -11.95 -9.80
CA ASP A 46 0.56 -12.79 -8.64
C ASP A 46 -0.47 -13.87 -9.02
N LYS A 47 -0.01 -15.09 -9.16
CA LYS A 47 -0.82 -16.23 -9.61
C LYS A 47 -2.04 -16.49 -8.70
N ARG A 48 -1.99 -16.09 -7.44
CA ARG A 48 -3.09 -16.25 -6.48
C ARG A 48 -4.36 -15.51 -6.92
N PHE A 49 -4.19 -14.41 -7.67
CA PHE A 49 -5.30 -13.53 -8.08
C PHE A 49 -5.57 -13.54 -9.58
N LEU A 50 -4.70 -14.12 -10.39
CA LEU A 50 -4.75 -14.00 -11.85
C LEU A 50 -6.09 -14.49 -12.44
N SER A 51 -6.72 -15.48 -11.83
CA SER A 51 -8.03 -16.01 -12.27
C SER A 51 -9.19 -15.01 -12.13
N ARG A 52 -9.03 -13.95 -11.37
CA ARG A 52 -10.05 -12.90 -11.19
C ARG A 52 -10.02 -11.86 -12.32
N TYR A 53 -8.92 -11.76 -13.04
CA TYR A 53 -8.69 -10.77 -14.09
C TYR A 53 -8.67 -11.45 -15.47
N THR A 54 -9.85 -11.82 -15.95
CA THR A 54 -10.03 -12.61 -17.18
C THR A 54 -10.54 -11.80 -18.37
N ASP A 55 -10.65 -10.46 -18.24
CA ASP A 55 -11.12 -9.58 -19.31
C ASP A 55 -10.22 -9.75 -20.55
N PRO A 56 -10.78 -10.23 -21.69
CA PRO A 56 -10.01 -10.46 -22.91
C PRO A 56 -9.52 -9.16 -23.57
N ASP A 57 -10.14 -8.03 -23.26
CA ASP A 57 -9.75 -6.73 -23.81
C ASP A 57 -8.55 -6.12 -23.06
N LYS A 58 -8.10 -6.76 -21.99
CA LYS A 58 -6.94 -6.32 -21.21
C LYS A 58 -5.69 -7.15 -21.59
N ASN A 59 -4.61 -6.43 -21.85
CA ASN A 59 -3.33 -7.09 -22.12
C ASN A 59 -2.78 -7.77 -20.84
N GLU A 60 -1.81 -8.66 -21.03
CA GLU A 60 -1.20 -9.43 -19.94
C GLU A 60 -0.58 -8.53 -18.85
N GLN A 61 0.05 -7.42 -19.23
CA GLN A 61 0.66 -6.51 -18.29
C GLN A 61 -0.38 -5.79 -17.41
N ALA A 62 -1.53 -5.39 -17.99
CA ALA A 62 -2.61 -4.79 -17.23
C ALA A 62 -3.21 -5.76 -16.21
N ARG A 63 -3.37 -7.02 -16.61
CA ARG A 63 -3.82 -8.09 -15.73
C ARG A 63 -2.81 -8.35 -14.60
N ALA A 64 -1.53 -8.40 -14.94
CA ALA A 64 -0.46 -8.53 -13.95
C ALA A 64 -0.46 -7.35 -12.96
N PHE A 65 -0.56 -6.12 -13.46
CA PHE A 65 -0.65 -4.91 -12.63
C PHE A 65 -1.83 -4.95 -11.64
N ALA A 66 -3.01 -5.39 -12.09
CA ALA A 66 -4.17 -5.56 -11.22
C ALA A 66 -3.92 -6.56 -10.09
N THR A 67 -3.23 -7.68 -10.37
CA THR A 67 -2.88 -8.66 -9.34
C THR A 67 -1.87 -8.13 -8.33
N LEU A 68 -0.98 -7.21 -8.74
CA LEU A 68 -0.03 -6.55 -7.81
C LEU A 68 -0.77 -5.64 -6.82
N ILE A 69 -1.77 -4.88 -7.30
CA ILE A 69 -2.63 -4.06 -6.43
C ILE A 69 -3.37 -4.94 -5.42
N GLU A 70 -3.99 -6.03 -5.89
CA GLU A 70 -4.72 -6.94 -5.02
C GLU A 70 -3.81 -7.64 -4.00
N GLY A 71 -2.59 -7.99 -4.41
CA GLY A 71 -1.58 -8.56 -3.51
C GLY A 71 -1.15 -7.59 -2.40
N MET A 72 -1.07 -6.30 -2.70
CA MET A 72 -0.77 -5.26 -1.73
C MET A 72 -1.95 -5.01 -0.78
N ASP A 73 -3.17 -4.97 -1.30
CA ASP A 73 -4.39 -4.83 -0.49
C ASP A 73 -4.55 -6.01 0.47
N LYS A 74 -4.37 -7.25 -0.04
CA LYS A 74 -4.38 -8.43 0.82
C LYS A 74 -3.30 -8.39 1.90
N SER A 75 -2.10 -7.92 1.56
CA SER A 75 -1.01 -7.77 2.54
C SER A 75 -1.41 -6.86 3.69
N LEU A 76 -2.03 -5.72 3.40
CA LEU A 76 -2.53 -4.82 4.44
C LEU A 76 -3.61 -5.50 5.30
N GLY A 77 -4.55 -6.20 4.67
CA GLY A 77 -5.57 -6.98 5.38
C GLY A 77 -4.97 -8.01 6.33
N ASP A 78 -4.01 -8.81 5.85
CA ASP A 78 -3.36 -9.86 6.66
C ASP A 78 -2.57 -9.27 7.86
N ILE A 79 -1.98 -8.08 7.68
CA ILE A 79 -1.31 -7.37 8.78
C ILE A 79 -2.36 -6.88 9.80
N MET A 80 -3.47 -6.31 9.34
CA MET A 80 -4.55 -5.85 10.23
C MET A 80 -5.15 -7.01 11.03
N ASP A 81 -5.38 -8.15 10.40
CA ASP A 81 -5.87 -9.37 11.05
C ASP A 81 -4.87 -9.87 12.13
N GLN A 82 -3.57 -9.80 11.85
CA GLN A 82 -2.54 -10.16 12.82
C GLN A 82 -2.51 -9.19 14.01
N LEU A 83 -2.65 -7.89 13.77
CA LEU A 83 -2.72 -6.89 14.85
C LEU A 83 -3.94 -7.12 15.75
N GLU A 84 -5.09 -7.48 15.17
CA GLU A 84 -6.29 -7.81 15.93
C GLU A 84 -6.10 -9.09 16.74
N LYS A 85 -5.56 -10.14 16.13
CA LYS A 85 -5.23 -11.42 16.81
C LYS A 85 -4.30 -11.25 18.00
N LEU A 86 -3.33 -10.34 17.89
CA LEU A 86 -2.39 -10.02 18.97
C LEU A 86 -2.96 -9.06 20.02
N GLY A 87 -4.18 -8.54 19.83
CA GLY A 87 -4.83 -7.63 20.76
C GLY A 87 -4.23 -6.22 20.83
N ILE A 88 -3.55 -5.79 19.77
CA ILE A 88 -2.87 -4.49 19.72
C ILE A 88 -3.43 -3.55 18.64
N ALA A 89 -4.44 -3.97 17.89
CA ALA A 89 -4.99 -3.18 16.78
C ALA A 89 -5.52 -1.81 17.22
N GLU A 90 -6.08 -1.69 18.41
CA GLU A 90 -6.59 -0.43 18.97
C GLU A 90 -5.48 0.58 19.34
N ASN A 91 -4.25 0.08 19.50
CA ASN A 91 -3.08 0.88 19.85
C ASN A 91 -2.04 0.91 18.72
N THR A 92 -2.43 0.55 17.50
CA THR A 92 -1.53 0.58 16.33
C THR A 92 -2.07 1.54 15.29
N LEU A 93 -1.27 2.56 14.96
CA LEU A 93 -1.57 3.49 13.88
C LEU A 93 -1.02 2.94 12.57
N ILE A 94 -1.85 2.91 11.55
CA ILE A 94 -1.48 2.56 10.18
C ILE A 94 -1.42 3.83 9.34
N LEU A 95 -0.32 4.01 8.64
CA LEU A 95 -0.13 5.05 7.64
C LEU A 95 0.02 4.37 6.28
N PHE A 96 -0.87 4.67 5.36
CA PHE A 96 -0.80 4.22 3.97
C PHE A 96 -0.56 5.42 3.07
N LEU A 97 0.49 5.37 2.26
CA LEU A 97 0.83 6.45 1.34
C LEU A 97 1.53 5.90 0.09
N GLY A 98 1.35 6.59 -1.02
CA GLY A 98 2.17 6.37 -2.20
C GLY A 98 3.50 7.15 -2.10
N ASP A 99 4.51 6.68 -2.80
CA ASP A 99 5.83 7.33 -2.88
C ASP A 99 5.88 8.41 -3.97
N ASN A 100 5.10 8.24 -5.02
CA ASN A 100 4.95 9.20 -6.15
C ASN A 100 3.63 8.95 -6.88
N GLY A 101 3.27 9.86 -7.77
CA GLY A 101 2.11 9.73 -8.64
C GLY A 101 2.23 8.57 -9.62
N GLY A 102 1.12 8.24 -10.29
CA GLY A 102 1.06 7.16 -11.27
C GLY A 102 2.04 7.35 -12.42
N ASP A 103 2.67 6.26 -12.86
CA ASP A 103 3.65 6.28 -13.96
C ASP A 103 2.98 6.11 -15.33
N ALA A 104 1.74 5.67 -15.37
CA ALA A 104 1.00 5.36 -16.61
C ALA A 104 1.79 4.45 -17.60
N PRO A 105 2.53 3.43 -17.12
CA PRO A 105 3.42 2.65 -17.98
C PRO A 105 2.68 1.73 -18.95
N LEU A 106 1.37 1.56 -18.76
CA LEU A 106 0.52 0.60 -19.47
C LEU A 106 -0.38 1.27 -20.51
N GLY A 107 -0.09 2.50 -20.89
CA GLY A 107 -0.87 3.22 -21.88
C GLY A 107 -0.63 4.72 -21.86
N ASP A 108 -1.56 5.46 -22.47
CA ASP A 108 -1.58 6.92 -22.44
C ASP A 108 -1.95 7.44 -21.04
N GLU A 109 -2.11 8.75 -20.89
CA GLU A 109 -2.46 9.41 -19.62
C GLU A 109 -3.78 8.89 -19.00
N ARG A 110 -4.58 8.14 -19.73
CA ARG A 110 -5.83 7.50 -19.29
C ARG A 110 -5.67 5.99 -19.09
N GLY A 111 -4.46 5.48 -19.23
CA GLY A 111 -4.15 4.07 -19.02
C GLY A 111 -4.12 3.65 -17.55
N TYR A 112 -3.83 2.39 -17.32
CA TYR A 112 -3.70 1.82 -15.98
C TYR A 112 -2.53 2.48 -15.25
N GLY A 113 -2.75 2.89 -14.01
CA GLY A 113 -1.77 3.66 -13.25
C GLY A 113 -1.76 5.15 -13.57
N SER A 114 -2.77 5.63 -14.29
CA SER A 114 -2.95 7.05 -14.57
C SER A 114 -3.26 7.85 -13.31
N SER A 115 -2.71 9.07 -13.24
CA SER A 115 -3.05 10.05 -12.21
C SER A 115 -4.21 10.98 -12.61
N ALA A 116 -4.90 10.69 -13.73
CA ALA A 116 -6.01 11.51 -14.19
C ALA A 116 -7.11 11.69 -13.11
N PRO A 117 -7.74 12.85 -13.00
CA PRO A 117 -7.68 14.01 -13.91
C PRO A 117 -6.49 14.96 -13.65
N LEU A 118 -5.56 14.64 -12.78
CA LEU A 118 -4.40 15.47 -12.47
C LEU A 118 -3.44 15.50 -13.67
N ARG A 119 -2.86 16.67 -13.92
CA ARG A 119 -1.86 16.85 -14.97
C ARG A 119 -0.55 16.17 -14.59
N GLY A 120 0.09 15.53 -15.55
CA GLY A 120 1.40 14.91 -15.39
C GLY A 120 1.35 13.50 -14.78
N LYS A 121 2.52 12.96 -14.52
CA LYS A 121 2.75 11.61 -14.00
C LYS A 121 4.05 11.56 -13.22
N LYS A 122 4.42 10.42 -12.68
CA LYS A 122 5.72 10.15 -12.06
C LYS A 122 6.87 10.78 -12.87
N GLY A 123 7.77 11.46 -12.19
CA GLY A 123 8.91 12.14 -12.80
C GLY A 123 8.60 13.53 -13.35
N THR A 124 7.39 14.07 -13.13
CA THR A 124 7.05 15.46 -13.45
C THR A 124 6.74 16.26 -12.17
N GLU A 125 6.92 17.59 -12.26
CA GLU A 125 6.61 18.55 -11.20
C GLU A 125 5.10 18.86 -11.05
N PHE A 126 4.26 18.28 -11.93
CA PHE A 126 2.81 18.50 -11.89
C PHE A 126 2.13 17.65 -10.81
N GLU A 127 0.90 18.04 -10.46
CA GLU A 127 0.08 17.37 -9.45
C GLU A 127 -0.02 15.85 -9.65
N GLY A 128 -0.13 15.37 -10.89
CA GLY A 128 -0.19 13.94 -11.20
C GLY A 128 1.10 13.18 -10.89
N GLY A 129 2.24 13.88 -10.79
CA GLY A 129 3.53 13.29 -10.42
C GLY A 129 3.81 13.29 -8.91
N MET A 130 3.20 14.25 -8.19
CA MET A 130 3.55 14.53 -6.79
C MET A 130 2.43 14.23 -5.80
N ARG A 131 1.17 14.35 -6.22
CA ARG A 131 0.02 14.15 -5.34
C ARG A 131 -0.30 12.67 -5.20
N VAL A 132 -0.22 12.17 -3.99
CA VAL A 132 -0.41 10.76 -3.65
C VAL A 132 -1.52 10.58 -2.60
N PRO A 133 -2.16 9.41 -2.54
CA PRO A 133 -3.01 9.07 -1.42
C PRO A 133 -2.21 9.07 -0.11
N PHE A 134 -2.78 9.64 0.94
CA PHE A 134 -2.31 9.51 2.30
C PHE A 134 -3.48 9.18 3.21
N ILE A 135 -3.43 8.04 3.85
CA ILE A 135 -4.45 7.55 4.76
C ILE A 135 -3.80 7.25 6.11
N ALA A 136 -4.33 7.83 7.17
CA ALA A 136 -3.90 7.56 8.54
C ALA A 136 -5.12 7.06 9.34
N ALA A 137 -5.01 5.88 9.92
CA ALA A 137 -6.09 5.27 10.70
C ALA A 137 -5.54 4.36 11.79
N TRP A 138 -6.26 4.27 12.91
CA TRP A 138 -6.04 3.17 13.83
C TRP A 138 -6.44 1.86 13.17
N ALA A 139 -5.66 0.79 13.38
CA ALA A 139 -5.95 -0.52 12.81
C ALA A 139 -7.33 -1.03 13.26
N LYS A 140 -7.75 -0.67 14.48
CA LYS A 140 -9.12 -0.84 14.98
C LYS A 140 -9.50 0.37 15.83
N PRO A 141 -10.37 1.27 15.33
CA PRO A 141 -10.75 2.45 16.08
C PRO A 141 -11.69 2.06 17.26
N GLU A 142 -11.28 2.40 18.47
CA GLU A 142 -12.18 2.35 19.65
C GLU A 142 -13.13 3.56 19.67
N LYS A 143 -14.32 3.38 20.31
CA LYS A 143 -15.26 4.48 20.59
C LYS A 143 -14.62 5.61 21.43
N LYS A 144 -13.57 5.27 22.20
CA LYS A 144 -12.81 6.18 23.07
C LYS A 144 -11.50 6.68 22.44
N SER A 145 -11.23 6.31 21.20
CA SER A 145 -10.03 6.78 20.50
C SER A 145 -9.96 8.31 20.54
N LYS A 146 -8.86 8.83 21.04
CA LYS A 146 -8.61 10.27 21.17
C LYS A 146 -8.32 10.96 19.84
N VAL A 147 -8.33 10.25 18.75
CA VAL A 147 -8.21 10.86 17.43
C VAL A 147 -9.49 11.62 17.16
N GLN A 148 -9.39 12.92 17.05
CA GLN A 148 -10.51 13.78 16.70
C GLN A 148 -11.09 13.30 15.36
N LYS A 149 -12.40 12.99 15.34
CA LYS A 149 -13.12 12.54 14.16
C LYS A 149 -13.11 13.53 12.99
N ASN A 150 -12.60 14.73 13.21
CA ASN A 150 -12.64 15.87 12.28
C ASN A 150 -11.30 16.57 12.17
N LEU A 151 -10.18 15.86 12.19
CA LEU A 151 -8.95 16.49 11.74
C LEU A 151 -9.15 16.87 10.26
N PRO A 152 -9.10 18.19 9.92
CA PRO A 152 -9.07 18.56 8.52
C PRO A 152 -7.79 17.98 7.95
N ILE A 153 -7.93 16.91 7.18
CA ILE A 153 -6.82 16.39 6.38
C ILE A 153 -6.71 17.38 5.22
N GLU A 154 -5.89 18.39 5.38
CA GLU A 154 -5.41 19.13 4.23
C GLU A 154 -4.60 18.15 3.40
N VAL A 155 -5.11 17.82 2.23
CA VAL A 155 -4.35 17.05 1.24
C VAL A 155 -3.25 17.97 0.73
N GLY A 156 -2.15 18.00 1.46
CA GLY A 156 -0.95 18.74 1.08
C GLY A 156 -0.28 18.10 -0.13
N SER A 157 0.57 18.84 -0.79
CA SER A 157 1.50 18.29 -1.78
C SER A 157 2.43 17.27 -1.10
N MET A 158 3.00 16.34 -1.84
CA MET A 158 3.95 15.34 -1.32
C MET A 158 5.14 16.02 -0.59
N GLN A 159 5.56 17.21 -1.01
CA GLN A 159 6.59 18.00 -0.34
C GLN A 159 6.18 18.39 1.08
N THR A 160 4.93 18.76 1.29
CA THR A 160 4.40 19.07 2.62
C THR A 160 4.32 17.81 3.48
N GLN A 161 3.99 16.68 2.89
CA GLN A 161 3.89 15.39 3.59
C GLN A 161 5.26 14.86 4.00
N LEU A 162 6.28 14.93 3.15
CA LEU A 162 7.65 14.56 3.48
C LEU A 162 8.27 15.49 4.54
N GLY A 163 7.97 16.78 4.48
CA GLY A 163 8.39 17.73 5.50
C GLY A 163 7.75 17.51 6.87
N THR A 164 6.62 16.82 6.92
CA THR A 164 5.92 16.48 8.17
C THR A 164 6.40 15.16 8.78
N ILE A 165 7.01 14.29 7.98
CA ILE A 165 7.50 12.97 8.40
C ILE A 165 8.98 12.98 8.78
N MET A 166 9.74 13.97 8.33
CA MET A 166 11.15 14.17 8.70
C MET A 166 11.30 15.14 9.87
#